data_4fa3008d6a6af5349cea53121f43ed36
#
_entry.id   4fa3008d6a6af5349cea53121f43ed36
#
_cell.length_a   1.000
_cell.length_b   1.000
_cell.length_c   1.000
_cell.angle_alpha   90.00
_cell.angle_beta   90.00
_cell.angle_gamma   90.00
#
_symmetry.space_group_name_H-M   'P 1'
#
loop_
_entity.id
_entity.type
_entity.pdbx_description
1 polymer ?
#
loop_
_entity_poly.entity_id
_entity_poly.type
_entity_poly.pdbx_seq_one_letter_code
_entity_poly.pdbx_strand_id
1 'polypeptide(L)'
;MNLKQLSKARDSLNQDYELNRQVFYKDLLAVNYFRNDFVVRKKKEGDTVFLKNPPLTLKKFYPDSIYDTLPLPDKKLVISQALGLARTAQSYISSQKETFYNKIKRIRRHEIEWHRKFTLSFACLIFFFIGAPLGAIIRKGGLGMPVVISVLFFVVYYVISLIGEKMVRENLLPAAEGMWISSVILLPL
;
A
#
# COMPACT_ATOMS: atom_id res chain seq x y z
N MET A 1 12.75 -7.05 17.26
CA MET A 1 13.52 -6.03 16.51
C MET A 1 13.75 -4.81 17.38
N ASN A 2 14.94 -4.23 17.34
CA ASN A 2 15.27 -2.99 18.05
C ASN A 2 14.71 -1.78 17.28
N LEU A 3 14.46 -0.62 17.94
CA LEU A 3 13.90 0.59 17.29
C LEU A 3 14.71 1.05 16.09
N LYS A 4 16.05 1.03 16.16
CA LYS A 4 16.94 1.34 15.03
C LYS A 4 16.79 0.37 13.86
N GLN A 5 16.57 -0.91 14.13
CA GLN A 5 16.34 -1.91 13.07
C GLN A 5 14.97 -1.72 12.40
N LEU A 6 13.95 -1.35 13.19
CA LEU A 6 12.60 -1.04 12.67
C LEU A 6 12.59 0.19 11.78
N SER A 7 13.26 1.27 12.19
CA SER A 7 13.35 2.48 11.32
C SER A 7 14.13 2.19 10.04
N LYS A 8 15.27 1.49 10.12
CA LYS A 8 16.05 1.10 8.94
C LYS A 8 15.25 0.20 7.98
N ALA A 9 14.50 -0.76 8.52
CA ALA A 9 13.66 -1.65 7.72
C ALA A 9 12.52 -0.88 7.03
N ARG A 10 11.87 0.06 7.74
CA ARG A 10 10.85 0.95 7.17
C ARG A 10 11.44 1.81 6.04
N ASP A 11 12.57 2.44 6.27
CA ASP A 11 13.21 3.32 5.29
C ASP A 11 13.65 2.54 4.04
N SER A 12 14.19 1.33 4.22
CA SER A 12 14.50 0.41 3.11
C SER A 12 13.24 -0.01 2.33
N LEU A 13 12.13 -0.29 3.01
CA LEU A 13 10.87 -0.65 2.36
C LEU A 13 10.24 0.53 1.60
N ASN A 14 10.34 1.75 2.14
CA ASN A 14 9.90 2.96 1.45
C ASN A 14 10.75 3.21 0.19
N GLN A 15 12.05 3.03 0.27
CA GLN A 15 12.96 3.16 -0.86
C GLN A 15 12.65 2.13 -1.95
N ASP A 16 12.41 0.88 -1.58
CA ASP A 16 12.00 -0.18 -2.50
C ASP A 16 10.61 0.10 -3.13
N TYR A 17 9.68 0.67 -2.37
CA TYR A 17 8.39 1.10 -2.89
C TYR A 17 8.53 2.20 -3.95
N GLU A 18 9.32 3.24 -3.68
CA GLU A 18 9.53 4.34 -4.63
C GLU A 18 10.29 3.88 -5.89
N LEU A 19 11.28 3.01 -5.75
CA LEU A 19 11.97 2.41 -6.90
C LEU A 19 11.00 1.61 -7.78
N ASN A 20 10.17 0.76 -7.19
CA ASN A 20 9.18 -0.01 -7.95
C ASN A 20 8.14 0.88 -8.60
N ARG A 21 7.75 1.98 -7.95
CA ARG A 21 6.84 2.97 -8.52
C ARG A 21 7.44 3.64 -9.75
N GLN A 22 8.72 3.99 -9.71
CA GLN A 22 9.43 4.56 -10.86
C GLN A 22 9.58 3.55 -12.00
N VAL A 23 9.91 2.28 -11.68
CA VAL A 23 10.00 1.20 -12.67
C VAL A 23 8.64 0.97 -13.32
N PHE A 24 7.58 0.88 -12.52
CA PHE A 24 6.21 0.72 -13.04
C PHE A 24 5.81 1.85 -13.99
N TYR A 25 6.17 3.10 -13.67
CA TYR A 25 5.92 4.24 -14.55
C TYR A 25 6.71 4.13 -15.88
N LYS A 26 7.98 3.73 -15.79
CA LYS A 26 8.82 3.49 -16.99
C LYS A 26 8.28 2.34 -17.83
N ASP A 27 7.85 1.26 -17.18
CA ASP A 27 7.29 0.10 -17.86
C ASP A 27 5.96 0.42 -18.53
N LEU A 28 5.08 1.20 -17.90
CA LEU A 28 3.85 1.68 -18.52
C LEU A 28 4.12 2.55 -19.76
N LEU A 29 5.20 3.33 -19.73
CA LEU A 29 5.60 4.16 -20.88
C LEU A 29 6.36 3.37 -21.93
N ALA A 30 7.14 2.36 -21.52
CA ALA A 30 7.95 1.54 -22.41
C ALA A 30 7.18 0.38 -23.04
N VAL A 31 6.28 -0.25 -22.27
CA VAL A 31 5.37 -1.28 -22.76
C VAL A 31 4.21 -0.56 -23.44
N ASN A 32 4.42 -0.32 -24.73
CA ASN A 32 3.42 0.28 -25.61
C ASN A 32 2.25 -0.67 -25.82
N TYR A 33 1.41 -0.90 -24.79
CA TYR A 33 0.13 -1.59 -24.99
C TYR A 33 -0.78 -0.85 -25.98
N PHE A 34 -0.51 0.45 -26.20
CA PHE A 34 -1.26 1.33 -27.09
C PHE A 34 -0.42 1.91 -28.21
N ARG A 35 0.89 1.63 -28.24
CA ARG A 35 1.83 2.15 -29.22
C ARG A 35 2.47 0.97 -29.93
N ASN A 36 1.88 0.59 -31.06
CA ASN A 36 2.42 -0.42 -31.97
C ASN A 36 3.70 0.11 -32.61
N ASP A 37 4.82 -0.02 -31.94
CA ASP A 37 6.12 0.00 -32.62
C ASP A 37 6.25 -1.36 -33.32
N PHE A 38 5.67 -1.45 -34.53
CA PHE A 38 5.87 -2.60 -35.39
C PHE A 38 7.35 -2.70 -35.73
N VAL A 39 8.05 -3.57 -35.01
CA VAL A 39 9.38 -4.03 -35.42
C VAL A 39 9.18 -4.96 -36.61
N VAL A 40 9.20 -4.38 -37.82
CA VAL A 40 9.26 -5.19 -39.03
C VAL A 40 10.63 -5.86 -39.06
N ARG A 41 10.66 -7.13 -38.63
CA ARG A 41 11.82 -7.99 -38.84
C ARG A 41 11.97 -8.27 -40.35
N LYS A 42 12.72 -7.47 -41.06
CA LYS A 42 13.26 -7.90 -42.34
C LYS A 42 14.38 -8.90 -42.04
N LYS A 43 14.10 -10.20 -42.21
CA LYS A 43 15.09 -11.25 -42.18
C LYS A 43 15.93 -11.16 -43.46
N LYS A 44 17.11 -10.56 -43.38
CA LYS A 44 18.21 -10.81 -44.30
C LYS A 44 19.30 -11.55 -43.52
N GLU A 45 19.86 -12.58 -44.14
CA GLU A 45 20.91 -13.44 -43.60
C GLU A 45 21.99 -12.60 -42.86
N GLY A 46 22.13 -12.84 -41.57
CA GLY A 46 23.30 -12.45 -40.77
C GLY A 46 23.19 -11.21 -39.89
N ASP A 47 22.33 -10.23 -40.14
CA ASP A 47 22.29 -8.99 -39.33
C ASP A 47 20.86 -8.61 -38.87
N THR A 48 20.67 -8.53 -37.55
CA THR A 48 19.47 -7.93 -36.96
C THR A 48 19.62 -6.42 -36.92
N VAL A 49 19.18 -5.75 -37.97
CA VAL A 49 19.12 -4.28 -37.98
C VAL A 49 17.87 -3.85 -37.24
N PHE A 50 18.02 -3.26 -36.06
CA PHE A 50 16.95 -2.56 -35.37
C PHE A 50 16.70 -1.23 -36.08
N LEU A 51 15.74 -1.19 -36.96
CA LEU A 51 15.25 0.06 -37.53
C LEU A 51 14.48 0.80 -36.43
N LYS A 52 15.10 1.82 -35.87
CA LYS A 52 14.42 2.83 -35.05
C LYS A 52 13.41 3.52 -35.95
N ASN A 53 12.12 3.23 -35.76
CA ASN A 53 11.09 3.89 -36.56
C ASN A 53 11.22 5.41 -36.42
N PRO A 54 11.15 6.16 -37.54
CA PRO A 54 11.09 7.60 -37.48
C PRO A 54 9.85 8.00 -36.66
N PRO A 55 9.89 9.14 -35.96
CA PRO A 55 8.72 9.63 -35.24
C PRO A 55 7.58 9.74 -36.25
N LEU A 56 6.53 8.94 -36.01
CA LEU A 56 5.32 9.04 -36.80
C LEU A 56 4.78 10.46 -36.59
N THR A 57 4.99 11.32 -37.57
CA THR A 57 4.18 12.53 -37.72
C THR A 57 2.76 12.04 -37.85
N LEU A 58 2.00 12.15 -36.75
CA LEU A 58 0.59 11.81 -36.69
C LEU A 58 -0.15 12.75 -37.63
N LYS A 59 -0.16 12.47 -38.94
CA LYS A 59 -1.30 12.86 -39.78
C LYS A 59 -2.52 12.28 -39.09
N LYS A 60 -3.52 13.13 -38.83
CA LYS A 60 -4.75 12.71 -38.15
C LYS A 60 -5.18 11.32 -38.63
N PHE A 61 -4.87 10.32 -37.82
CA PHE A 61 -5.19 8.93 -38.10
C PHE A 61 -6.63 8.74 -37.62
N TYR A 62 -7.55 8.51 -38.59
CA TYR A 62 -8.92 8.16 -38.30
C TYR A 62 -9.03 6.63 -38.30
N PRO A 63 -8.98 5.96 -37.15
CA PRO A 63 -9.02 4.49 -37.08
C PRO A 63 -10.31 3.91 -37.68
N ASP A 64 -11.41 4.63 -37.54
CA ASP A 64 -12.73 4.20 -38.01
C ASP A 64 -12.78 4.02 -39.54
N SER A 65 -12.17 4.92 -40.31
CA SER A 65 -12.18 4.85 -41.77
C SER A 65 -11.35 3.66 -42.31
N ILE A 66 -10.28 3.27 -41.63
CA ILE A 66 -9.47 2.11 -42.03
C ILE A 66 -10.18 0.82 -41.64
N TYR A 67 -10.78 0.80 -40.45
CA TYR A 67 -11.53 -0.36 -39.99
C TYR A 67 -12.68 -0.73 -40.89
N ASP A 68 -13.40 0.28 -41.41
CA ASP A 68 -14.54 0.07 -42.31
C ASP A 68 -14.14 -0.51 -43.65
N THR A 69 -12.94 -0.23 -44.13
CA THR A 69 -12.43 -0.73 -45.44
C THR A 69 -11.85 -2.15 -45.36
N LEU A 70 -11.60 -2.71 -44.18
CA LEU A 70 -11.03 -4.03 -43.97
C LEU A 70 -12.05 -5.15 -44.30
N PRO A 71 -11.60 -6.28 -44.92
CA PRO A 71 -12.42 -7.46 -45.09
C PRO A 71 -12.80 -8.10 -43.76
N LEU A 72 -13.93 -8.79 -43.70
CA LEU A 72 -14.47 -9.42 -42.46
C LEU A 72 -13.48 -10.30 -41.66
N PRO A 73 -12.63 -11.14 -42.27
CA PRO A 73 -11.67 -11.94 -41.54
C PRO A 73 -10.62 -11.08 -40.83
N ASP A 74 -10.15 -10.01 -41.47
CA ASP A 74 -9.14 -9.10 -40.92
C ASP A 74 -9.73 -8.24 -39.79
N LYS A 75 -10.99 -7.85 -39.87
CA LYS A 75 -11.70 -7.19 -38.75
C LYS A 75 -11.74 -8.06 -37.51
N LYS A 76 -12.05 -9.34 -37.65
CA LYS A 76 -12.04 -10.30 -36.52
C LYS A 76 -10.63 -10.46 -35.93
N LEU A 77 -9.61 -10.50 -36.79
CA LEU A 77 -8.22 -10.62 -36.34
C LEU A 77 -7.80 -9.38 -35.53
N VAL A 78 -8.07 -8.18 -36.03
CA VAL A 78 -7.75 -6.92 -35.34
C VAL A 78 -8.45 -6.84 -34.00
N ILE A 79 -9.75 -7.16 -33.94
CA ILE A 79 -10.51 -7.17 -32.68
C ILE A 79 -9.93 -8.19 -31.69
N SER A 80 -9.61 -9.40 -32.14
CA SER A 80 -9.06 -10.42 -31.26
C SER A 80 -7.70 -10.03 -30.70
N GLN A 81 -6.83 -9.42 -31.51
CA GLN A 81 -5.54 -8.91 -31.07
C GLN A 81 -5.70 -7.73 -30.08
N ALA A 82 -6.57 -6.78 -30.37
CA ALA A 82 -6.86 -5.66 -29.49
C ALA A 82 -7.41 -6.15 -28.13
N LEU A 83 -8.31 -7.13 -28.16
CA LEU A 83 -8.86 -7.74 -26.97
C LEU A 83 -7.78 -8.48 -26.16
N GLY A 84 -6.87 -9.16 -26.83
CA GLY A 84 -5.71 -9.83 -26.20
C GLY A 84 -4.80 -8.83 -25.51
N LEU A 85 -4.45 -7.73 -26.19
CA LEU A 85 -3.63 -6.65 -25.62
C LEU A 85 -4.31 -5.99 -24.41
N ALA A 86 -5.62 -5.71 -24.52
CA ALA A 86 -6.38 -5.12 -23.41
C ALA A 86 -6.44 -6.05 -22.18
N ARG A 87 -6.65 -7.35 -22.39
CA ARG A 87 -6.64 -8.34 -21.29
C ARG A 87 -5.26 -8.45 -20.63
N THR A 88 -4.19 -8.44 -21.42
CA THR A 88 -2.83 -8.47 -20.92
C THR A 88 -2.51 -7.21 -20.11
N ALA A 89 -2.89 -6.03 -20.60
CA ALA A 89 -2.74 -4.78 -19.88
C ALA A 89 -3.53 -4.77 -18.56
N GLN A 90 -4.77 -5.23 -18.59
CA GLN A 90 -5.61 -5.35 -17.39
C GLN A 90 -5.00 -6.30 -16.37
N SER A 91 -4.51 -7.47 -16.79
CA SER A 91 -3.85 -8.44 -15.92
C SER A 91 -2.58 -7.86 -15.29
N TYR A 92 -1.76 -7.18 -16.08
CA TYR A 92 -0.55 -6.52 -15.59
C TYR A 92 -0.87 -5.44 -14.54
N ILE A 93 -1.82 -4.54 -14.82
CA ILE A 93 -2.23 -3.50 -13.89
C ILE A 93 -2.81 -4.11 -12.60
N SER A 94 -3.61 -5.16 -12.71
CA SER A 94 -4.18 -5.84 -11.54
C SER A 94 -3.12 -6.48 -10.66
N SER A 95 -2.13 -7.15 -11.26
CA SER A 95 -0.99 -7.74 -10.56
C SER A 95 -0.12 -6.68 -9.88
N GLN A 96 0.14 -5.56 -10.56
CA GLN A 96 0.90 -4.46 -9.99
C GLN A 96 0.14 -3.78 -8.83
N LYS A 97 -1.18 -3.59 -8.97
CA LYS A 97 -2.02 -3.06 -7.89
C LYS A 97 -1.91 -3.92 -6.62
N GLU A 98 -1.97 -5.23 -6.75
CA GLU A 98 -1.83 -6.15 -5.63
C GLU A 98 -0.42 -6.08 -5.01
N THR A 99 0.61 -6.01 -5.84
CA THR A 99 2.00 -5.86 -5.39
C THR A 99 2.19 -4.58 -4.59
N PHE A 100 1.69 -3.44 -5.07
CA PHE A 100 1.76 -2.16 -4.35
C PHE A 100 0.96 -2.20 -3.05
N TYR A 101 -0.24 -2.77 -3.07
CA TYR A 101 -1.05 -2.94 -1.86
C TYR A 101 -0.31 -3.74 -0.78
N ASN A 102 0.30 -4.85 -1.16
CA ASN A 102 1.07 -5.69 -0.25
C ASN A 102 2.32 -4.97 0.29
N LYS A 103 3.00 -4.17 -0.51
CA LYS A 103 4.15 -3.35 -0.08
C LYS A 103 3.71 -2.29 0.94
N ILE A 104 2.65 -1.54 0.66
CA ILE A 104 2.09 -0.55 1.59
C ILE A 104 1.69 -1.21 2.92
N LYS A 105 1.03 -2.37 2.87
CA LYS A 105 0.65 -3.13 4.05
C LYS A 105 1.86 -3.54 4.90
N ARG A 106 2.97 -3.91 4.27
CA ARG A 106 4.23 -4.22 4.97
C ARG A 106 4.84 -2.99 5.62
N ILE A 107 4.90 -1.86 4.94
CA ILE A 107 5.40 -0.59 5.49
C ILE A 107 4.57 -0.20 6.72
N ARG A 108 3.24 -0.21 6.61
CA ARG A 108 2.32 0.10 7.71
C ARG A 108 2.53 -0.80 8.93
N ARG A 109 2.78 -2.08 8.70
CA ARG A 109 3.07 -3.01 9.79
C ARG A 109 4.29 -2.59 10.60
N HIS A 110 5.37 -2.15 9.94
CA HIS A 110 6.57 -1.66 10.62
C HIS A 110 6.33 -0.33 11.34
N GLU A 111 5.51 0.55 10.79
CA GLU A 111 5.10 1.81 11.44
C GLU A 111 4.28 1.52 12.72
N ILE A 112 3.30 0.62 12.63
CA ILE A 112 2.50 0.19 13.78
C ILE A 112 3.41 -0.37 14.89
N GLU A 113 4.34 -1.28 14.56
CA GLU A 113 5.26 -1.86 15.53
C GLU A 113 6.18 -0.81 16.17
N TRP A 114 6.57 0.22 15.42
CA TRP A 114 7.37 1.32 15.94
C TRP A 114 6.57 2.16 16.95
N HIS A 115 5.41 2.63 16.58
CA HIS A 115 4.53 3.41 17.47
C HIS A 115 4.06 2.60 18.68
N ARG A 116 3.79 1.32 18.53
CA ARG A 116 3.35 0.42 19.60
C ARG A 116 4.32 0.38 20.78
N LYS A 117 5.62 0.46 20.52
CA LYS A 117 6.62 0.47 21.60
C LYS A 117 6.52 1.73 22.45
N PHE A 118 6.28 2.87 21.83
CA PHE A 118 6.12 4.15 22.55
C PHE A 118 4.77 4.21 23.27
N THR A 119 3.70 3.84 22.61
CA THR A 119 2.36 3.89 23.21
C THR A 119 2.22 2.94 24.40
N LEU A 120 2.89 1.77 24.38
CA LEU A 120 2.93 0.85 25.51
C LEU A 120 3.66 1.45 26.71
N SER A 121 4.80 2.10 26.48
CA SER A 121 5.54 2.77 27.55
C SER A 121 4.73 3.94 28.13
N PHE A 122 4.04 4.69 27.28
CA PHE A 122 3.20 5.79 27.70
C PHE A 122 1.95 5.33 28.47
N ALA A 123 1.37 4.20 28.04
CA ALA A 123 0.26 3.57 28.76
C ALA A 123 0.63 3.20 30.19
N CYS A 124 1.84 2.68 30.45
CA CYS A 124 2.30 2.39 31.80
C CYS A 124 2.30 3.63 32.69
N LEU A 125 2.74 4.79 32.15
CA LEU A 125 2.71 6.06 32.88
C LEU A 125 1.27 6.49 33.18
N ILE A 126 0.37 6.41 32.21
CA ILE A 126 -1.05 6.76 32.40
C ILE A 126 -1.67 5.90 33.49
N PHE A 127 -1.47 4.56 33.45
CA PHE A 127 -2.01 3.66 34.46
C PHE A 127 -1.43 3.94 35.85
N PHE A 128 -0.17 4.34 35.96
CA PHE A 128 0.42 4.76 37.21
C PHE A 128 -0.27 6.00 37.79
N PHE A 129 -0.51 7.02 36.96
CA PHE A 129 -1.18 8.25 37.37
C PHE A 129 -2.66 8.03 37.75
N ILE A 130 -3.35 7.11 37.08
CA ILE A 130 -4.75 6.75 37.39
C ILE A 130 -4.77 5.86 38.65
N GLY A 131 -3.88 4.90 38.77
CA GLY A 131 -3.86 3.94 39.87
C GLY A 131 -3.53 4.53 41.22
N ALA A 132 -2.66 5.55 41.29
CA ALA A 132 -2.25 6.17 42.53
C ALA A 132 -3.44 6.87 43.27
N PRO A 133 -4.21 7.80 42.65
CA PRO A 133 -5.35 8.40 43.31
C PRO A 133 -6.50 7.41 43.53
N LEU A 134 -6.69 6.47 42.62
CA LEU A 134 -7.72 5.44 42.78
C LEU A 134 -7.46 4.55 44.00
N GLY A 135 -6.22 4.15 44.24
CA GLY A 135 -5.80 3.42 45.43
C GLY A 135 -6.03 4.21 46.72
N ALA A 136 -5.85 5.54 46.70
CA ALA A 136 -6.10 6.41 47.83
C ALA A 136 -7.56 6.53 48.22
N ILE A 137 -8.45 6.62 47.20
CA ILE A 137 -9.93 6.76 47.40
C ILE A 137 -10.53 5.47 47.94
N ILE A 138 -10.08 4.29 47.49
CA ILE A 138 -10.70 3.00 47.85
C ILE A 138 -10.12 2.39 49.12
N ARG A 139 -9.51 3.19 49.98
CA ARG A 139 -8.81 2.79 51.22
C ARG A 139 -9.68 1.94 52.18
N LYS A 140 -11.02 2.04 52.07
CA LYS A 140 -11.97 1.31 52.98
C LYS A 140 -12.46 -0.04 52.45
N GLY A 141 -12.15 -0.39 51.17
CA GLY A 141 -12.71 -1.57 50.49
C GLY A 141 -11.79 -2.81 50.38
N GLY A 142 -10.62 -2.80 51.00
CA GLY A 142 -9.66 -3.88 50.85
C GLY A 142 -8.89 -3.86 49.52
N LEU A 143 -7.86 -4.70 49.38
CA LEU A 143 -7.00 -4.75 48.20
C LEU A 143 -7.70 -5.27 46.93
N GLY A 144 -8.84 -5.92 47.01
CA GLY A 144 -9.55 -6.53 45.89
C GLY A 144 -10.13 -5.53 44.92
N MET A 145 -10.77 -4.45 45.42
CA MET A 145 -11.45 -3.46 44.56
C MET A 145 -10.51 -2.67 43.64
N PRO A 146 -9.33 -2.17 44.08
CA PRO A 146 -8.39 -1.51 43.21
C PRO A 146 -7.88 -2.40 42.06
N VAL A 147 -7.69 -3.70 42.34
CA VAL A 147 -7.24 -4.68 41.32
C VAL A 147 -8.30 -4.87 40.25
N VAL A 148 -9.57 -5.04 40.62
CA VAL A 148 -10.67 -5.22 39.65
C VAL A 148 -10.80 -4.00 38.76
N ILE A 149 -10.73 -2.80 39.32
CA ILE A 149 -10.85 -1.55 38.57
C ILE A 149 -9.65 -1.36 37.62
N SER A 150 -8.43 -1.64 38.07
CA SER A 150 -7.24 -1.55 37.20
C SER A 150 -7.28 -2.52 36.01
N VAL A 151 -7.79 -3.75 36.23
CA VAL A 151 -8.02 -4.73 35.16
C VAL A 151 -9.05 -4.23 34.17
N LEU A 152 -10.14 -3.63 34.66
CA LEU A 152 -11.19 -3.07 33.80
C LEU A 152 -10.64 -1.95 32.90
N PHE A 153 -9.89 -1.00 33.45
CA PHE A 153 -9.23 0.05 32.68
C PHE A 153 -8.24 -0.51 31.65
N PHE A 154 -7.49 -1.53 32.05
CA PHE A 154 -6.58 -2.19 31.12
C PHE A 154 -7.31 -2.84 29.94
N VAL A 155 -8.43 -3.51 30.19
CA VAL A 155 -9.26 -4.12 29.13
C VAL A 155 -9.81 -3.05 28.19
N VAL A 156 -10.34 -1.95 28.72
CA VAL A 156 -10.85 -0.83 27.92
C VAL A 156 -9.74 -0.24 27.05
N TYR A 157 -8.57 0.04 27.63
CA TYR A 157 -7.40 0.51 26.88
C TYR A 157 -7.03 -0.45 25.76
N TYR A 158 -6.97 -1.75 26.06
CA TYR A 158 -6.58 -2.78 25.11
C TYR A 158 -7.55 -2.87 23.93
N VAL A 159 -8.86 -2.83 24.19
CA VAL A 159 -9.89 -2.84 23.13
C VAL A 159 -9.77 -1.62 22.23
N ILE A 160 -9.63 -0.43 22.81
CA ILE A 160 -9.46 0.80 22.01
C ILE A 160 -8.18 0.75 21.19
N SER A 161 -7.08 0.24 21.75
CA SER A 161 -5.81 0.06 21.05
C SER A 161 -5.93 -0.91 19.86
N LEU A 162 -6.68 -2.01 20.02
CA LEU A 162 -6.95 -2.95 18.91
C LEU A 162 -7.76 -2.31 17.79
N ILE A 163 -8.76 -1.50 18.13
CA ILE A 163 -9.56 -0.77 17.14
C ILE A 163 -8.68 0.21 16.36
N GLY A 164 -7.85 0.99 17.06
CA GLY A 164 -6.91 1.91 16.44
C GLY A 164 -5.93 1.20 15.50
N GLU A 165 -5.35 0.08 15.93
CA GLU A 165 -4.47 -0.74 15.09
C GLU A 165 -5.19 -1.27 13.84
N LYS A 166 -6.45 -1.71 13.97
CA LYS A 166 -7.25 -2.18 12.84
C LYS A 166 -7.49 -1.06 11.82
N MET A 167 -7.85 0.12 12.27
CA MET A 167 -8.06 1.29 11.40
C MET A 167 -6.80 1.67 10.61
N VAL A 168 -5.63 1.60 11.25
CA VAL A 168 -4.34 1.82 10.56
C VAL A 168 -4.06 0.74 9.53
N ARG A 169 -4.33 -0.52 9.84
CA ARG A 169 -4.13 -1.65 8.92
C ARG A 169 -5.03 -1.56 7.68
N GLU A 170 -6.23 -1.02 7.83
CA GLU A 170 -7.20 -0.80 6.75
C GLU A 170 -6.95 0.50 5.96
N ASN A 171 -5.89 1.23 6.27
CA ASN A 171 -5.53 2.52 5.66
C ASN A 171 -6.55 3.65 5.88
N LEU A 172 -7.36 3.56 6.91
CA LEU A 172 -8.34 4.60 7.28
C LEU A 172 -7.68 5.75 8.05
N LEU A 173 -6.64 5.45 8.83
CA LEU A 173 -5.90 6.42 9.63
C LEU A 173 -4.38 6.26 9.45
N PRO A 174 -3.61 7.35 9.59
CA PRO A 174 -2.15 7.28 9.67
C PRO A 174 -1.73 6.54 10.95
N ALA A 175 -0.56 5.89 10.91
CA ALA A 175 -0.07 5.06 12.02
C ALA A 175 0.08 5.84 13.33
N ALA A 176 0.49 7.11 13.26
CA ALA A 176 0.61 7.97 14.44
C ALA A 176 -0.74 8.17 15.14
N GLU A 177 -1.75 8.62 14.41
CA GLU A 177 -3.06 8.90 14.99
C GLU A 177 -3.73 7.64 15.53
N GLY A 178 -3.81 6.58 14.71
CA GLY A 178 -4.48 5.35 15.09
C GLY A 178 -3.88 4.66 16.31
N MET A 179 -2.55 4.71 16.49
CA MET A 179 -1.90 4.10 17.64
C MET A 179 -1.98 4.96 18.92
N TRP A 180 -2.12 6.28 18.81
CA TRP A 180 -2.19 7.17 19.98
C TRP A 180 -3.61 7.42 20.49
N ILE A 181 -4.65 7.02 19.73
CA ILE A 181 -6.06 7.20 20.11
C ILE A 181 -6.34 6.65 21.53
N SER A 182 -5.87 5.44 21.85
CA SER A 182 -6.08 4.83 23.16
C SER A 182 -5.47 5.64 24.30
N SER A 183 -4.28 6.20 24.09
CA SER A 183 -3.59 7.02 25.08
C SER A 183 -4.28 8.37 25.28
N VAL A 184 -4.76 8.98 24.19
CA VAL A 184 -5.46 10.27 24.23
C VAL A 184 -6.81 10.15 24.93
N ILE A 185 -7.55 9.06 24.72
CA ILE A 185 -8.86 8.82 25.35
C ILE A 185 -8.71 8.56 26.87
N LEU A 186 -7.65 7.89 27.29
CA LEU A 186 -7.43 7.59 28.70
C LEU A 186 -6.82 8.75 29.51
N LEU A 187 -6.18 9.72 28.85
CA LEU A 187 -5.47 10.80 29.52
C LEU A 187 -6.38 11.74 30.35
N PRO A 188 -7.62 12.10 29.93
CA PRO A 188 -8.50 12.97 30.71
C PRO A 188 -9.28 12.26 31.82
N LEU A 189 -9.15 10.95 32.02
CA LEU A 189 -9.85 10.14 33.03
C LEU A 189 -9.05 10.07 34.31
#